data_3948a073b1a1418ad1073b41fe454615
#
_entry.id   3948a073b1a1418ad1073b41fe454615
#
_cell.length_a   1.000
_cell.length_b   1.000
_cell.length_c   1.000
_cell.angle_alpha   90.00
_cell.angle_beta   90.00
_cell.angle_gamma   90.00
#
_symmetry.space_group_name_H-M   'P 1'
#
loop_
_entity.id
_entity.type
_entity.pdbx_description
1 polymer ?
#
loop_
_entity_poly.entity_id
_entity_poly.type
_entity_poly.pdbx_seq_one_letter_code
_entity_poly.pdbx_strand_id
1 'polypeptide(L)'
;QDSQLFDHLEVRGNIHYGLRRTPVAQRLVAVEQLVELLGIGALMERKPATLSGGERQRVAIARALATSPRLLLMDEPLAALDAQRKAEVLPYLERLHSALDIPVVYVSHALDEVARLAEHMVLLSAGRVRASGPTAELIARLDLPLAQGDAAATVVTGTVIEHAPQDHITCVAFAGGQLL
;
A
#
# COMPACT_ATOMS: atom_id res chain seq x y z
N GLN A 1 -4.47 -10.32 -7.46
CA GLN A 1 -5.88 -10.12 -7.05
C GLN A 1 -6.25 -10.93 -5.80
N ASP A 2 -6.01 -12.24 -5.75
CA ASP A 2 -6.24 -13.05 -4.56
C ASP A 2 -4.94 -13.29 -3.80
N SER A 3 -4.95 -13.00 -2.49
CA SER A 3 -3.83 -13.31 -1.60
C SER A 3 -3.73 -14.83 -1.38
N GLN A 4 -3.33 -15.58 -2.43
CA GLN A 4 -3.25 -17.04 -2.41
C GLN A 4 -2.09 -17.52 -1.53
N LEU A 5 -2.38 -17.69 -0.25
CA LEU A 5 -1.47 -18.33 0.67
C LEU A 5 -1.58 -19.86 0.57
N PHE A 6 -0.52 -20.56 0.96
CA PHE A 6 -0.54 -22.01 1.07
C PHE A 6 -1.27 -22.42 2.36
N ASP A 7 -2.49 -22.94 2.26
CA ASP A 7 -3.35 -23.26 3.42
C ASP A 7 -2.75 -24.32 4.36
N HIS A 8 -1.95 -25.23 3.82
CA HIS A 8 -1.27 -26.26 4.59
C HIS A 8 -0.09 -25.76 5.42
N LEU A 9 0.42 -24.54 5.12
CA LEU A 9 1.53 -23.90 5.83
C LEU A 9 1.00 -22.83 6.79
N GLU A 10 1.70 -22.63 7.90
CA GLU A 10 1.56 -21.46 8.74
C GLU A 10 2.09 -20.20 8.04
N VAL A 11 1.83 -19.02 8.57
CA VAL A 11 2.35 -17.74 8.06
C VAL A 11 3.87 -17.80 7.90
N ARG A 12 4.58 -18.25 8.92
CA ARG A 12 6.04 -18.46 8.87
C ARG A 12 6.46 -19.32 7.68
N GLY A 13 5.77 -20.45 7.47
CA GLY A 13 6.04 -21.36 6.36
C GLY A 13 5.78 -20.72 4.99
N ASN A 14 4.71 -19.93 4.88
CA ASN A 14 4.39 -19.16 3.67
C ASN A 14 5.50 -18.17 3.30
N ILE A 15 5.98 -17.37 4.25
CA ILE A 15 7.05 -16.38 4.02
C ILE A 15 8.36 -17.09 3.66
N HIS A 16 8.74 -18.13 4.41
CA HIS A 16 9.98 -18.86 4.16
C HIS A 16 9.96 -19.69 2.87
N TYR A 17 8.78 -19.97 2.31
CA TYR A 17 8.67 -20.70 1.06
C TYR A 17 9.37 -19.97 -0.10
N GLY A 18 9.18 -18.67 -0.23
CA GLY A 18 9.88 -17.83 -1.19
C GLY A 18 11.36 -17.69 -0.86
N LEU A 19 11.66 -17.37 0.40
CA LEU A 19 13.04 -17.15 0.88
C LEU A 19 13.97 -18.34 0.61
N ARG A 20 13.49 -19.57 0.81
CA ARG A 20 14.30 -20.81 0.56
C ARG A 20 14.72 -20.97 -0.90
N ARG A 21 14.01 -20.34 -1.83
CA ARG A 21 14.31 -20.38 -3.27
C ARG A 21 15.19 -19.24 -3.73
N THR A 22 15.40 -18.23 -2.86
CA THR A 22 16.25 -17.07 -3.15
C THR A 22 17.66 -17.35 -2.64
N PRO A 23 18.68 -17.36 -3.52
CA PRO A 23 20.07 -17.49 -3.12
C PRO A 23 20.45 -16.47 -2.04
N VAL A 24 21.24 -16.87 -1.06
CA VAL A 24 21.61 -15.99 0.08
C VAL A 24 22.21 -14.66 -0.39
N ALA A 25 23.06 -14.70 -1.42
CA ALA A 25 23.68 -13.49 -2.00
C ALA A 25 22.68 -12.52 -2.67
N GLN A 26 21.46 -12.96 -2.94
CA GLN A 26 20.41 -12.13 -3.57
C GLN A 26 19.36 -11.65 -2.57
N ARG A 27 19.50 -12.00 -1.29
CA ARG A 27 18.55 -11.57 -0.25
C ARG A 27 18.84 -10.13 0.16
N LEU A 28 18.01 -9.22 -0.29
CA LEU A 28 18.13 -7.78 -0.01
C LEU A 28 17.34 -7.37 1.24
N VAL A 29 16.29 -8.12 1.59
CA VAL A 29 15.39 -7.79 2.69
C VAL A 29 15.39 -8.93 3.71
N ALA A 30 15.60 -8.59 4.98
CA ALA A 30 15.49 -9.53 6.08
C ALA A 30 14.03 -9.85 6.38
N VAL A 31 13.72 -11.11 6.71
CA VAL A 31 12.35 -11.52 7.06
C VAL A 31 11.87 -10.79 8.32
N GLU A 32 12.74 -10.60 9.28
CA GLU A 32 12.47 -9.90 10.54
C GLU A 32 12.02 -8.46 10.27
N GLN A 33 12.66 -7.76 9.33
CA GLN A 33 12.28 -6.42 8.90
C GLN A 33 10.88 -6.41 8.26
N LEU A 34 10.57 -7.40 7.41
CA LEU A 34 9.24 -7.52 6.80
C LEU A 34 8.16 -7.80 7.85
N VAL A 35 8.46 -8.64 8.84
CA VAL A 35 7.55 -8.97 9.94
C VAL A 35 7.21 -7.72 10.76
N GLU A 36 8.19 -6.88 11.02
CA GLU A 36 8.01 -5.62 11.75
C GLU A 36 7.24 -4.59 10.91
N LEU A 37 7.69 -4.31 9.68
CA LEU A 37 7.08 -3.32 8.78
C LEU A 37 5.61 -3.61 8.51
N LEU A 38 5.26 -4.88 8.33
CA LEU A 38 3.89 -5.32 8.03
C LEU A 38 3.08 -5.69 9.28
N GLY A 39 3.67 -5.62 10.48
CA GLY A 39 3.00 -5.88 11.74
C GLY A 39 2.40 -7.29 11.83
N ILE A 40 3.10 -8.31 11.33
CA ILE A 40 2.61 -9.69 11.26
C ILE A 40 3.25 -10.64 12.29
N GLY A 41 4.01 -10.11 13.24
CA GLY A 41 4.73 -10.91 14.23
C GLY A 41 3.83 -11.87 15.01
N ALA A 42 2.68 -11.38 15.51
CA ALA A 42 1.70 -12.18 16.23
C ALA A 42 0.96 -13.23 15.37
N LEU A 43 1.14 -13.18 14.05
CA LEU A 43 0.47 -14.05 13.09
C LEU A 43 1.33 -15.24 12.67
N MET A 44 2.63 -15.24 12.98
CA MET A 44 3.63 -16.16 12.40
C MET A 44 3.29 -17.65 12.55
N GLU A 45 2.65 -18.03 13.64
CA GLU A 45 2.25 -19.41 13.96
C GLU A 45 0.79 -19.73 13.54
N ARG A 46 0.09 -18.75 12.95
CA ARG A 46 -1.31 -18.94 12.52
C ARG A 46 -1.39 -19.56 11.12
N LYS A 47 -2.50 -20.23 10.86
CA LYS A 47 -2.87 -20.73 9.52
C LYS A 47 -3.62 -19.66 8.73
N PRO A 48 -3.49 -19.63 7.38
CA PRO A 48 -4.20 -18.68 6.53
C PRO A 48 -5.70 -18.60 6.77
N ALA A 49 -6.35 -19.73 7.05
CA ALA A 49 -7.79 -19.82 7.30
C ALA A 49 -8.25 -19.02 8.54
N THR A 50 -7.35 -18.73 9.49
CA THR A 50 -7.65 -17.99 10.72
C THR A 50 -7.35 -16.49 10.63
N LEU A 51 -6.86 -16.01 9.48
CA LEU A 51 -6.50 -14.63 9.25
C LEU A 51 -7.69 -13.82 8.71
N SER A 52 -7.79 -12.57 9.14
CA SER A 52 -8.66 -11.59 8.49
C SER A 52 -8.18 -11.31 7.05
N GLY A 53 -9.01 -10.67 6.23
CA GLY A 53 -8.64 -10.27 4.87
C GLY A 53 -7.39 -9.39 4.83
N GLY A 54 -7.32 -8.37 5.70
CA GLY A 54 -6.17 -7.47 5.79
C GLY A 54 -4.90 -8.17 6.30
N GLU A 55 -5.01 -9.05 7.30
CA GLU A 55 -3.89 -9.86 7.78
C GLU A 55 -3.36 -10.79 6.68
N ARG A 56 -4.27 -11.44 5.95
CA ARG A 56 -3.92 -12.32 4.82
C ARG A 56 -3.18 -11.55 3.73
N GLN A 57 -3.64 -10.34 3.40
CA GLN A 57 -3.00 -9.47 2.41
C GLN A 57 -1.59 -9.08 2.84
N ARG A 58 -1.39 -8.65 4.09
CA ARG A 58 -0.05 -8.29 4.61
C ARG A 58 0.91 -9.49 4.58
N VAL A 59 0.43 -10.68 4.90
CA VAL A 59 1.23 -11.92 4.80
C VAL A 59 1.59 -12.25 3.35
N ALA A 60 0.67 -12.06 2.40
CA ALA A 60 0.94 -12.29 0.99
C ALA A 60 2.01 -11.33 0.45
N ILE A 61 1.96 -10.06 0.85
CA ILE A 61 2.97 -9.05 0.51
C ILE A 61 4.32 -9.44 1.13
N ALA A 62 4.35 -9.83 2.42
CA ALA A 62 5.57 -10.31 3.08
C ALA A 62 6.20 -11.49 2.34
N ARG A 63 5.39 -12.46 1.90
CA ARG A 63 5.85 -13.61 1.12
C ARG A 63 6.46 -13.20 -0.22
N ALA A 64 5.85 -12.26 -0.92
CA ALA A 64 6.38 -11.75 -2.18
C ALA A 64 7.72 -11.05 -1.97
N LEU A 65 7.81 -10.17 -0.98
CA LEU A 65 9.03 -9.42 -0.66
C LEU A 65 10.17 -10.29 -0.11
N ALA A 66 9.85 -11.39 0.58
CA ALA A 66 10.85 -12.34 1.08
C ALA A 66 11.67 -12.99 -0.05
N THR A 67 11.20 -12.93 -1.30
CA THR A 67 11.98 -13.35 -2.47
C THR A 67 13.00 -12.31 -2.92
N SER A 68 13.04 -11.15 -2.26
CA SER A 68 13.89 -10.00 -2.62
C SER A 68 13.73 -9.60 -4.10
N PRO A 69 12.52 -9.26 -4.54
CA PRO A 69 12.25 -8.91 -5.92
C PRO A 69 12.91 -7.57 -6.28
N ARG A 70 13.31 -7.42 -7.53
CA ARG A 70 13.82 -6.13 -8.07
C ARG A 70 12.69 -5.18 -8.50
N LEU A 71 11.49 -5.67 -8.59
CA LEU A 71 10.26 -4.95 -8.90
C LEU A 71 9.09 -5.69 -8.25
N LEU A 72 8.22 -4.97 -7.55
CA LEU A 72 6.99 -5.50 -6.98
C LEU A 72 5.80 -5.07 -7.83
N LEU A 73 5.01 -6.05 -8.29
CA LEU A 73 3.76 -5.80 -9.01
C LEU A 73 2.58 -6.11 -8.08
N MET A 74 1.70 -5.17 -7.89
CA MET A 74 0.47 -5.32 -7.12
C MET A 74 -0.73 -4.96 -7.99
N ASP A 75 -1.58 -5.94 -8.25
CA ASP A 75 -2.79 -5.79 -9.06
C ASP A 75 -4.01 -5.86 -8.15
N GLU A 76 -4.69 -4.72 -7.97
CA GLU A 76 -5.86 -4.55 -7.11
C GLU A 76 -5.70 -5.19 -5.71
N PRO A 77 -4.59 -4.92 -4.99
CA PRO A 77 -4.26 -5.69 -3.79
C PRO A 77 -5.25 -5.50 -2.64
N LEU A 78 -6.01 -4.43 -2.62
CA LEU A 78 -6.96 -4.12 -1.56
C LEU A 78 -8.43 -4.23 -1.99
N ALA A 79 -8.72 -4.65 -3.23
CA ALA A 79 -10.08 -4.67 -3.79
C ALA A 79 -11.07 -5.56 -2.98
N ALA A 80 -10.58 -6.63 -2.37
CA ALA A 80 -11.40 -7.55 -1.57
C ALA A 80 -11.66 -7.06 -0.12
N LEU A 81 -11.15 -5.89 0.26
CA LEU A 81 -11.26 -5.33 1.60
C LEU A 81 -12.33 -4.22 1.64
N ASP A 82 -13.09 -4.18 2.74
CA ASP A 82 -13.93 -3.04 3.07
C ASP A 82 -13.10 -1.80 3.44
N ALA A 83 -13.73 -0.63 3.49
CA ALA A 83 -13.06 0.64 3.75
C ALA A 83 -12.29 0.66 5.09
N GLN A 84 -12.84 0.04 6.14
CA GLN A 84 -12.19 -0.02 7.45
C GLN A 84 -10.89 -0.84 7.37
N ARG A 85 -10.92 -2.01 6.75
CA ARG A 85 -9.75 -2.87 6.59
C ARG A 85 -8.71 -2.28 5.64
N LYS A 86 -9.14 -1.55 4.60
CA LYS A 86 -8.23 -0.77 3.75
C LYS A 86 -7.47 0.27 4.58
N ALA A 87 -8.18 1.03 5.42
CA ALA A 87 -7.56 2.02 6.30
C ALA A 87 -6.55 1.40 7.28
N GLU A 88 -6.76 0.16 7.71
CA GLU A 88 -5.81 -0.58 8.55
C GLU A 88 -4.56 -1.01 7.78
N VAL A 89 -4.68 -1.37 6.50
CA VAL A 89 -3.56 -1.90 5.69
C VAL A 89 -2.70 -0.81 5.06
N LEU A 90 -3.31 0.29 4.60
CA LEU A 90 -2.60 1.37 3.90
C LEU A 90 -1.37 1.91 4.65
N PRO A 91 -1.39 2.16 5.98
CA PRO A 91 -0.21 2.63 6.70
C PRO A 91 0.96 1.64 6.68
N TYR A 92 0.70 0.34 6.54
CA TYR A 92 1.76 -0.66 6.38
C TYR A 92 2.41 -0.58 5.00
N LEU A 93 1.62 -0.33 3.94
CA LEU A 93 2.13 -0.14 2.58
C LEU A 93 2.94 1.15 2.45
N GLU A 94 2.51 2.24 3.07
CA GLU A 94 3.25 3.51 3.13
C GLU A 94 4.62 3.34 3.80
N ARG A 95 4.65 2.68 4.97
CA ARG A 95 5.91 2.38 5.68
C ARG A 95 6.82 1.48 4.87
N LEU A 96 6.26 0.48 4.20
CA LEU A 96 7.00 -0.43 3.36
C LEU A 96 7.62 0.30 2.17
N HIS A 97 6.86 1.16 1.50
CA HIS A 97 7.36 1.99 0.40
C HIS A 97 8.50 2.91 0.84
N SER A 98 8.37 3.54 2.02
CA SER A 98 9.41 4.44 2.57
C SER A 98 10.66 3.71 3.06
N ALA A 99 10.54 2.45 3.47
CA ALA A 99 11.63 1.68 4.09
C ALA A 99 12.42 0.80 3.12
N LEU A 100 11.83 0.45 1.97
CA LEU A 100 12.44 -0.44 0.99
C LEU A 100 12.66 0.28 -0.34
N ASP A 101 13.88 0.23 -0.83
CA ASP A 101 14.27 0.76 -2.15
C ASP A 101 13.93 -0.26 -3.25
N ILE A 102 12.65 -0.62 -3.35
CA ILE A 102 12.13 -1.54 -4.36
C ILE A 102 11.06 -0.81 -5.18
N PRO A 103 11.24 -0.64 -6.50
CA PRO A 103 10.20 -0.09 -7.35
C PRO A 103 8.91 -0.89 -7.25
N VAL A 104 7.77 -0.19 -7.15
CA VAL A 104 6.45 -0.78 -7.05
C VAL A 104 5.59 -0.31 -8.22
N VAL A 105 4.96 -1.25 -8.92
CA VAL A 105 3.85 -0.95 -9.84
C VAL A 105 2.57 -1.36 -9.14
N TYR A 106 1.75 -0.38 -8.83
CA TYR A 106 0.49 -0.54 -8.11
C TYR A 106 -0.68 -0.26 -9.05
N VAL A 107 -1.51 -1.27 -9.32
CA VAL A 107 -2.71 -1.13 -10.13
C VAL A 107 -3.91 -1.05 -9.20
N SER A 108 -4.69 0.01 -9.28
CA SER A 108 -5.93 0.19 -8.53
C SER A 108 -6.90 1.12 -9.26
N HIS A 109 -8.19 0.93 -9.02
CA HIS A 109 -9.24 1.87 -9.43
C HIS A 109 -9.65 2.82 -8.29
N ALA A 110 -9.09 2.65 -7.09
CA ALA A 110 -9.34 3.47 -5.91
C ALA A 110 -8.34 4.64 -5.87
N LEU A 111 -8.83 5.85 -6.14
CA LEU A 111 -8.00 7.05 -6.24
C LEU A 111 -7.34 7.42 -4.91
N ASP A 112 -8.01 7.16 -3.80
CA ASP A 112 -7.50 7.37 -2.44
C ASP A 112 -6.25 6.51 -2.14
N GLU A 113 -6.23 5.25 -2.60
CA GLU A 113 -5.06 4.37 -2.50
C GLU A 113 -3.90 4.92 -3.33
N VAL A 114 -4.17 5.30 -4.59
CA VAL A 114 -3.14 5.82 -5.51
C VAL A 114 -2.58 7.15 -5.00
N ALA A 115 -3.43 8.05 -4.49
CA ALA A 115 -3.02 9.33 -3.95
C ALA A 115 -2.06 9.22 -2.76
N ARG A 116 -2.20 8.15 -1.97
CA ARG A 116 -1.38 7.88 -0.78
C ARG A 116 -0.07 7.15 -1.09
N LEU A 117 -0.09 6.26 -2.07
CA LEU A 117 0.99 5.30 -2.30
C LEU A 117 1.86 5.64 -3.51
N ALA A 118 1.34 6.36 -4.51
CA ALA A 118 2.02 6.54 -5.78
C ALA A 118 2.53 7.97 -5.99
N GLU A 119 3.80 8.12 -6.29
CA GLU A 119 4.44 9.39 -6.68
C GLU A 119 4.10 9.74 -8.14
N HIS A 120 3.99 8.72 -8.99
CA HIS A 120 3.70 8.85 -10.42
C HIS A 120 2.51 7.99 -10.81
N MET A 121 1.59 8.55 -11.59
CA MET A 121 0.38 7.87 -12.02
C MET A 121 0.31 7.77 -13.54
N VAL A 122 -0.19 6.64 -14.03
CA VAL A 122 -0.59 6.44 -15.43
C VAL A 122 -2.08 6.14 -15.45
N LEU A 123 -2.87 7.06 -16.02
CA LEU A 123 -4.31 6.89 -16.18
C LEU A 123 -4.61 6.13 -17.47
N LEU A 124 -5.28 5.00 -17.34
CA LEU A 124 -5.71 4.15 -18.45
C LEU A 124 -7.23 4.25 -18.67
N SER A 125 -7.63 4.31 -19.89
CA SER A 125 -9.05 4.21 -20.29
C SER A 125 -9.16 3.50 -21.64
N ALA A 126 -10.03 2.50 -21.73
CA ALA A 126 -10.23 1.67 -22.91
C ALA A 126 -8.90 1.11 -23.49
N GLY A 127 -8.00 0.65 -22.63
CA GLY A 127 -6.71 0.08 -23.01
C GLY A 127 -5.68 1.09 -23.54
N ARG A 128 -5.93 2.40 -23.38
CA ARG A 128 -5.02 3.47 -23.85
C ARG A 128 -4.62 4.39 -22.69
N VAL A 129 -3.38 4.89 -22.74
CA VAL A 129 -2.92 5.92 -21.82
C VAL A 129 -3.65 7.23 -22.13
N ARG A 130 -4.32 7.78 -21.13
CA ARG A 130 -5.00 9.09 -21.18
C ARG A 130 -4.12 10.20 -20.64
N ALA A 131 -3.41 9.92 -19.56
CA ALA A 131 -2.49 10.84 -18.94
C ALA A 131 -1.40 10.06 -18.20
N SER A 132 -0.22 10.67 -18.04
CA SER A 132 0.88 10.15 -17.24
C SER A 132 1.64 11.34 -16.65
N GLY A 133 2.00 11.26 -15.37
CA GLY A 133 2.72 12.33 -14.68
C GLY A 133 2.71 12.16 -13.16
N PRO A 134 3.23 13.15 -12.42
CA PRO A 134 3.16 13.18 -10.96
C PRO A 134 1.71 13.05 -10.47
N THR A 135 1.48 12.20 -9.49
CA THR A 135 0.13 11.87 -9.02
C THR A 135 -0.65 13.12 -8.56
N ALA A 136 0.00 14.00 -7.79
CA ALA A 136 -0.62 15.22 -7.30
C ALA A 136 -1.07 16.15 -8.44
N GLU A 137 -0.28 16.28 -9.51
CA GLU A 137 -0.63 17.09 -10.67
C GLU A 137 -1.81 16.50 -11.45
N LEU A 138 -1.83 15.18 -11.64
CA LEU A 138 -2.91 14.54 -12.39
C LEU A 138 -4.25 14.55 -11.63
N ILE A 139 -4.21 14.39 -10.30
CA ILE A 139 -5.42 14.47 -9.46
C ILE A 139 -6.03 15.89 -9.50
N ALA A 140 -5.20 16.93 -9.57
CA ALA A 140 -5.65 18.32 -9.62
C ALA A 140 -6.22 18.74 -11.00
N ARG A 141 -6.08 17.93 -12.05
CA ARG A 141 -6.55 18.24 -13.40
C ARG A 141 -8.06 18.06 -13.54
N LEU A 142 -8.77 19.15 -13.81
CA LEU A 142 -10.23 19.18 -13.98
C LEU A 142 -10.72 18.57 -15.31
N ASP A 143 -9.84 18.42 -16.30
CA ASP A 143 -10.15 17.84 -17.61
C ASP A 143 -10.10 16.31 -17.64
N LEU A 144 -9.63 15.69 -16.54
CA LEU A 144 -9.58 14.24 -16.38
C LEU A 144 -10.83 13.71 -15.65
N PRO A 145 -11.26 12.47 -15.95
CA PRO A 145 -12.42 11.87 -15.30
C PRO A 145 -12.24 11.68 -13.78
N LEU A 146 -11.02 11.85 -13.27
CA LEU A 146 -10.70 11.81 -11.82
C LEU A 146 -11.34 12.95 -11.02
N ALA A 147 -11.62 14.08 -11.66
CA ALA A 147 -12.22 15.25 -11.04
C ALA A 147 -13.76 15.17 -10.92
N GLN A 148 -14.38 14.09 -11.40
CA GLN A 148 -15.82 13.96 -11.48
C GLN A 148 -16.34 12.85 -10.56
N GLY A 149 -17.42 13.13 -9.83
CA GLY A 149 -18.12 12.17 -8.96
C GLY A 149 -17.64 12.18 -7.49
N ASP A 150 -18.13 11.18 -6.73
CA ASP A 150 -17.87 11.04 -5.29
C ASP A 150 -16.40 10.76 -4.94
N ALA A 151 -15.60 10.40 -5.94
CA ALA A 151 -14.17 10.15 -5.80
C ALA A 151 -13.30 11.39 -6.11
N ALA A 152 -13.91 12.56 -6.37
CA ALA A 152 -13.16 13.79 -6.58
C ALA A 152 -12.35 14.14 -5.32
N ALA A 153 -11.04 14.18 -5.46
CA ALA A 153 -10.12 14.47 -4.38
C ALA A 153 -9.06 15.46 -4.84
N THR A 154 -8.45 16.13 -3.90
CA THR A 154 -7.22 16.90 -4.15
C THR A 154 -6.17 16.50 -3.13
N VAL A 155 -4.92 16.52 -3.53
CA VAL A 155 -3.78 16.26 -2.64
C VAL A 155 -3.13 17.59 -2.32
N VAL A 156 -3.03 17.88 -1.03
CA VAL A 156 -2.38 19.09 -0.53
C VAL A 156 -1.24 18.67 0.39
N THR A 157 -0.04 19.16 0.10
CA THR A 157 1.09 19.01 1.02
C THR A 157 0.99 20.07 2.10
N GLY A 158 0.90 19.65 3.35
CA GLY A 158 0.80 20.53 4.50
C GLY A 158 1.74 20.12 5.63
N THR A 159 1.94 21.06 6.55
CA THR A 159 2.69 20.83 7.80
C THR A 159 1.75 20.94 8.98
N VAL A 160 1.78 19.96 9.87
CA VAL A 160 1.06 20.04 11.14
C VAL A 160 1.69 21.15 11.98
N ILE A 161 0.90 22.19 12.30
CA ILE A 161 1.34 23.36 13.08
C ILE A 161 0.82 23.33 14.52
N GLU A 162 -0.30 22.64 14.73
CA GLU A 162 -0.91 22.52 16.05
C GLU A 162 -1.68 21.20 16.16
N HIS A 163 -1.63 20.58 17.32
CA HIS A 163 -2.40 19.40 17.65
C HIS A 163 -3.08 19.59 19.00
N ALA A 164 -4.40 19.59 19.02
CA ALA A 164 -5.23 19.68 20.22
C ALA A 164 -5.90 18.32 20.50
N PRO A 165 -5.24 17.39 21.21
CA PRO A 165 -5.76 16.04 21.43
C PRO A 165 -7.08 16.00 22.20
N GLN A 166 -7.34 17.03 23.03
CA GLN A 166 -8.56 17.13 23.84
C GLN A 166 -9.81 17.37 22.98
N ASP A 167 -9.63 18.07 21.85
CA ASP A 167 -10.70 18.42 20.93
C ASP A 167 -10.70 17.53 19.68
N HIS A 168 -9.77 16.58 19.59
CA HIS A 168 -9.53 15.74 18.40
C HIS A 168 -9.25 16.52 17.11
N ILE A 169 -8.65 17.72 17.25
CA ILE A 169 -8.38 18.64 16.14
C ILE A 169 -6.88 18.70 15.87
N THR A 170 -6.54 18.71 14.59
CA THR A 170 -5.18 18.93 14.11
C THR A 170 -5.18 20.03 13.07
N CYS A 171 -4.47 21.11 13.33
CA CYS A 171 -4.32 22.21 12.38
C CYS A 171 -3.16 21.93 11.42
N VAL A 172 -3.45 21.96 10.12
CA VAL A 172 -2.47 21.74 9.04
C VAL A 172 -2.35 23.01 8.20
N ALA A 173 -1.14 23.57 8.12
CA ALA A 173 -0.84 24.67 7.22
C ALA A 173 -0.38 24.16 5.84
N PHE A 174 -0.84 24.80 4.79
CA PHE A 174 -0.45 24.55 3.40
C PHE A 174 -0.36 25.86 2.61
N ALA A 175 0.11 25.83 1.37
CA ALA A 175 0.35 27.03 0.56
C ALA A 175 -0.91 27.90 0.34
N GLY A 176 -2.11 27.34 0.44
CA GLY A 176 -3.39 28.03 0.27
C GLY A 176 -4.06 28.49 1.56
N GLY A 177 -3.53 28.18 2.75
CA GLY A 177 -4.15 28.50 4.04
C GLY A 177 -3.93 27.44 5.12
N GLN A 178 -4.95 27.25 5.95
CA GLN A 178 -4.95 26.28 7.06
C GLN A 178 -6.24 25.46 7.03
N LEU A 179 -6.13 24.19 7.42
CA LEU A 179 -7.25 23.27 7.65
C LEU A 179 -7.25 22.81 9.11
N LEU A 180 -8.45 22.63 9.68
CA LEU A 180 -8.69 22.08 11.02
C LEU A 180 -9.28 20.68 10.90
#